data_ec276df6ef7f8bef5a3b75b77dffe322
#
_entry.id   ec276df6ef7f8bef5a3b75b77dffe322
#
_cell.length_a   1.000
_cell.length_b   1.000
_cell.length_c   1.000
_cell.angle_alpha   90.00
_cell.angle_beta   90.00
_cell.angle_gamma   90.00
#
_symmetry.space_group_name_H-M   'P 1'
#
loop_
_entity.id
_entity.type
_entity.pdbx_description
1 polymer ?
#
loop_
_entity_poly.entity_id
_entity_poly.type
_entity_poly.pdbx_seq_one_letter_code
_entity_poly.pdbx_strand_id
1 'polypeptide(L)'
;MGTVSFSQRFHAWLSGNPDQDVLRWLFRAVVAVTIAVLGADLAAGNGWIAAPDPAGSETPQLLPDLPVPSVLAPWLPGGDKRVTPLPRPDGAMARPMTFELVGGGRLLATGTITPGISESFAAEAAKRGDHIKTVVLNSPGGSVSDALAMGRLIRDKKIATEVEAGKYCASSCPLVFAGGTERRAGDKAVIGVHQVAAVASANAMPRDEMDVAQRISARCQRYLGEMGINLQAWVHAMETPHDRLFVFKPDELKSLNIVTAGPAQQALPPSVAPASKTRS
;
A
#
# COMPACT_ATOMS: atom_id res chain seq x y z
N MET A 1 -72.05 8.48 33.08
CA MET A 1 -70.79 7.97 32.55
C MET A 1 -69.76 9.06 32.73
N GLY A 2 -68.93 8.97 33.77
CA GLY A 2 -67.92 10.00 34.10
C GLY A 2 -66.73 9.90 33.18
N THR A 3 -66.39 10.98 32.48
CA THR A 3 -65.19 11.13 31.68
C THR A 3 -63.99 11.30 32.61
N VAL A 4 -63.17 10.28 32.72
CA VAL A 4 -61.88 10.35 33.47
C VAL A 4 -60.97 11.36 32.77
N SER A 5 -60.59 12.44 33.49
CA SER A 5 -59.73 13.51 33.00
C SER A 5 -58.37 12.98 32.55
N PHE A 6 -57.82 13.56 31.51
CA PHE A 6 -56.48 13.22 31.01
C PHE A 6 -55.39 13.27 32.08
N SER A 7 -55.49 14.21 33.05
CA SER A 7 -54.60 14.34 34.17
C SER A 7 -54.66 13.13 35.12
N GLN A 8 -55.86 12.57 35.36
CA GLN A 8 -55.97 11.37 36.19
C GLN A 8 -55.39 10.12 35.56
N ARG A 9 -55.48 10.00 34.22
CA ARG A 9 -54.81 8.92 33.47
C ARG A 9 -53.30 9.07 33.48
N PHE A 10 -52.81 10.29 33.38
CA PHE A 10 -51.37 10.57 33.44
C PHE A 10 -50.76 10.30 34.82
N HIS A 11 -51.44 10.68 35.89
CA HIS A 11 -51.01 10.38 37.23
C HIS A 11 -51.08 8.89 37.58
N ALA A 12 -52.09 8.16 37.09
CA ALA A 12 -52.17 6.71 37.26
C ALA A 12 -51.07 5.97 36.46
N TRP A 13 -50.61 6.52 35.32
CA TRP A 13 -49.47 6.00 34.56
C TRP A 13 -48.14 6.26 35.28
N LEU A 14 -47.97 7.40 35.89
CA LEU A 14 -46.76 7.73 36.69
C LEU A 14 -46.64 6.94 38.01
N SER A 15 -47.71 6.44 38.57
CA SER A 15 -47.73 5.63 39.82
C SER A 15 -47.54 4.12 39.61
N GLY A 16 -47.61 3.63 38.34
CA GLY A 16 -47.17 2.29 37.97
C GLY A 16 -45.71 2.35 37.55
N ASN A 17 -44.89 1.32 37.79
CA ASN A 17 -43.48 1.26 37.47
C ASN A 17 -43.20 1.73 36.03
N PRO A 18 -43.00 3.05 35.77
CA PRO A 18 -42.89 3.59 34.41
C PRO A 18 -41.63 3.07 33.70
N ASP A 19 -40.60 2.69 34.47
CA ASP A 19 -39.36 2.17 33.95
C ASP A 19 -39.54 0.84 33.21
N GLN A 20 -40.40 -0.02 33.67
CA GLN A 20 -40.68 -1.31 33.04
C GLN A 20 -41.52 -1.14 31.74
N ASP A 21 -42.43 -0.21 31.73
CA ASP A 21 -43.26 0.02 30.53
C ASP A 21 -42.48 0.74 29.45
N VAL A 22 -41.60 1.68 29.80
CA VAL A 22 -40.63 2.31 28.86
C VAL A 22 -39.68 1.26 28.32
N LEU A 23 -39.14 0.38 29.16
CA LEU A 23 -38.22 -0.67 28.74
C LEU A 23 -38.88 -1.66 27.77
N ARG A 24 -40.12 -2.07 28.07
CA ARG A 24 -40.92 -2.93 27.16
C ARG A 24 -41.24 -2.27 25.83
N TRP A 25 -41.55 -0.97 25.83
CA TRP A 25 -41.78 -0.21 24.63
C TRP A 25 -40.51 -0.07 23.79
N LEU A 26 -39.38 0.27 24.39
CA LEU A 26 -38.07 0.30 23.75
C LEU A 26 -37.69 -1.06 23.12
N PHE A 27 -37.85 -2.12 23.92
CA PHE A 27 -37.60 -3.47 23.42
C PHE A 27 -38.46 -3.84 22.22
N ARG A 28 -39.77 -3.55 22.27
CA ARG A 28 -40.68 -3.79 21.16
C ARG A 28 -40.31 -2.96 19.93
N ALA A 29 -39.92 -1.71 20.12
CA ALA A 29 -39.50 -0.83 19.02
C ALA A 29 -38.23 -1.37 18.37
N VAL A 30 -37.22 -1.77 19.14
CA VAL A 30 -35.98 -2.36 18.62
C VAL A 30 -36.27 -3.66 17.86
N VAL A 31 -37.07 -4.55 18.42
CA VAL A 31 -37.46 -5.81 17.76
C VAL A 31 -38.20 -5.53 16.45
N ALA A 32 -39.14 -4.58 16.44
CA ALA A 32 -39.89 -4.22 15.22
C ALA A 32 -38.96 -3.65 14.12
N VAL A 33 -38.03 -2.78 14.50
CA VAL A 33 -37.00 -2.24 13.56
C VAL A 33 -36.10 -3.36 13.04
N THR A 34 -35.63 -4.24 13.90
CA THR A 34 -34.81 -5.38 13.49
C THR A 34 -35.53 -6.30 12.51
N ILE A 35 -36.79 -6.62 12.79
CA ILE A 35 -37.60 -7.45 11.89
C ILE A 35 -37.84 -6.72 10.55
N ALA A 36 -38.09 -5.41 10.56
CA ALA A 36 -38.25 -4.61 9.35
C ALA A 36 -36.99 -4.59 8.49
N VAL A 37 -35.81 -4.39 9.10
CA VAL A 37 -34.53 -4.40 8.39
C VAL A 37 -34.23 -5.79 7.81
N LEU A 38 -34.35 -6.84 8.62
CA LEU A 38 -34.15 -8.22 8.13
C LEU A 38 -35.17 -8.62 7.05
N GLY A 39 -36.39 -8.16 7.17
CA GLY A 39 -37.42 -8.38 6.15
C GLY A 39 -37.11 -7.66 4.85
N ALA A 40 -36.61 -6.43 4.92
CA ALA A 40 -36.17 -5.67 3.76
C ALA A 40 -34.98 -6.32 3.06
N ASP A 41 -33.95 -6.76 3.85
CA ASP A 41 -32.78 -7.46 3.32
C ASP A 41 -33.18 -8.78 2.64
N LEU A 42 -34.08 -9.54 3.26
CA LEU A 42 -34.60 -10.79 2.67
C LEU A 42 -35.39 -10.53 1.39
N ALA A 43 -36.21 -9.50 1.36
CA ALA A 43 -37.00 -9.12 0.20
C ALA A 43 -36.12 -8.62 -0.95
N ALA A 44 -35.06 -7.85 -0.65
CA ALA A 44 -34.06 -7.43 -1.62
C ALA A 44 -33.25 -8.62 -2.15
N GLY A 45 -32.80 -9.52 -1.27
CA GLY A 45 -32.07 -10.72 -1.64
C GLY A 45 -32.87 -11.71 -2.50
N ASN A 46 -34.17 -11.74 -2.36
CA ASN A 46 -35.08 -12.56 -3.19
C ASN A 46 -35.64 -11.82 -4.40
N GLY A 47 -35.23 -10.56 -4.64
CA GLY A 47 -35.72 -9.76 -5.78
C GLY A 47 -37.19 -9.31 -5.70
N TRP A 48 -37.80 -9.35 -4.50
CA TRP A 48 -39.18 -8.91 -4.29
C TRP A 48 -39.33 -7.39 -4.21
N ILE A 49 -38.24 -6.71 -3.85
CA ILE A 49 -38.10 -5.27 -3.92
C ILE A 49 -36.84 -4.96 -4.73
N ALA A 50 -36.91 -4.00 -5.63
CA ALA A 50 -35.72 -3.50 -6.32
C ALA A 50 -34.79 -2.92 -5.26
N ALA A 51 -33.58 -3.47 -5.18
CA ALA A 51 -32.54 -2.80 -4.43
C ALA A 51 -32.34 -1.39 -5.03
N PRO A 52 -32.21 -0.34 -4.23
CA PRO A 52 -31.86 0.96 -4.78
C PRO A 52 -30.59 0.80 -5.61
N ASP A 53 -30.68 1.23 -6.89
CA ASP A 53 -29.54 1.16 -7.80
C ASP A 53 -28.30 1.79 -7.14
N PRO A 54 -27.14 1.11 -7.11
CA PRO A 54 -25.89 1.73 -6.68
C PRO A 54 -25.32 2.63 -7.78
N ALA A 55 -26.19 3.23 -8.62
CA ALA A 55 -25.81 4.19 -9.65
C ALA A 55 -25.57 5.56 -9.04
N GLY A 56 -24.46 5.66 -8.42
CA GLY A 56 -23.84 6.83 -7.85
C GLY A 56 -22.69 6.32 -7.01
N SER A 57 -21.53 6.08 -7.65
CA SER A 57 -20.28 5.80 -6.94
C SER A 57 -19.76 7.07 -6.25
N GLU A 58 -20.61 7.70 -5.45
CA GLU A 58 -20.14 8.46 -4.34
C GLU A 58 -19.68 7.42 -3.31
N THR A 59 -18.38 7.34 -3.09
CA THR A 59 -17.83 6.71 -1.89
C THR A 59 -18.75 7.06 -0.73
N PRO A 60 -19.25 6.08 0.08
CA PRO A 60 -20.03 6.43 1.25
C PRO A 60 -19.20 7.40 2.07
N GLN A 61 -19.54 8.68 2.00
CA GLN A 61 -19.13 9.64 3.01
C GLN A 61 -19.84 9.19 4.29
N LEU A 62 -19.18 8.34 5.03
CA LEU A 62 -19.70 7.73 6.25
C LEU A 62 -20.07 8.77 7.31
N LEU A 63 -19.64 10.02 7.13
CA LEU A 63 -20.08 11.19 7.93
C LEU A 63 -19.79 12.45 7.09
N PRO A 64 -20.67 13.48 7.06
CA PRO A 64 -20.26 14.80 6.62
C PRO A 64 -19.07 15.23 7.47
N ASP A 65 -18.16 16.03 6.90
CA ASP A 65 -17.03 16.65 7.62
C ASP A 65 -17.55 17.51 8.81
N LEU A 66 -18.04 16.84 9.83
CA LEU A 66 -18.34 17.48 11.11
C LEU A 66 -16.98 17.81 11.72
N PRO A 67 -16.74 19.06 12.09
CA PRO A 67 -15.52 19.44 12.79
C PRO A 67 -15.43 18.58 14.04
N VAL A 68 -14.47 17.63 14.05
CA VAL A 68 -14.24 16.76 15.20
C VAL A 68 -13.89 17.67 16.37
N PRO A 69 -14.63 17.60 17.51
CA PRO A 69 -14.29 18.40 18.66
C PRO A 69 -12.82 18.18 19.03
N SER A 70 -12.09 19.27 19.26
CA SER A 70 -10.64 19.22 19.55
C SER A 70 -10.25 18.31 20.71
N VAL A 71 -11.20 18.00 21.59
CA VAL A 71 -11.04 17.02 22.69
C VAL A 71 -10.92 15.58 22.22
N LEU A 72 -11.39 15.21 21.03
CA LEU A 72 -11.27 13.86 20.45
C LEU A 72 -10.05 13.73 19.51
N ALA A 73 -9.46 14.84 19.11
CA ALA A 73 -8.29 14.85 18.23
C ALA A 73 -7.08 14.01 18.74
N PRO A 74 -6.78 13.93 20.04
CA PRO A 74 -5.71 13.09 20.56
C PRO A 74 -5.98 11.58 20.47
N TRP A 75 -7.24 11.17 20.34
CA TRP A 75 -7.68 9.77 20.30
C TRP A 75 -7.91 9.25 18.86
N LEU A 76 -7.92 10.14 17.87
CA LEU A 76 -7.92 9.76 16.49
C LEU A 76 -6.48 9.48 16.07
N PRO A 77 -6.19 8.37 15.36
CA PRO A 77 -4.87 8.15 14.79
C PRO A 77 -4.54 9.38 13.94
N GLY A 78 -3.65 10.23 14.43
CA GLY A 78 -3.11 11.33 13.65
C GLY A 78 -2.44 10.70 12.43
N GLY A 79 -2.91 11.03 11.22
CA GLY A 79 -2.35 10.49 10.00
C GLY A 79 -0.83 10.64 10.04
N ASP A 80 -0.10 9.53 9.82
CA ASP A 80 1.36 9.54 9.88
C ASP A 80 1.88 10.57 8.86
N LYS A 81 2.57 11.60 9.34
CA LYS A 81 3.16 12.67 8.51
C LYS A 81 4.12 12.15 7.43
N ARG A 82 4.48 10.87 7.51
CA ARG A 82 5.30 10.16 6.51
C ARG A 82 4.50 9.65 5.32
N VAL A 83 3.18 9.68 5.40
CA VAL A 83 2.29 9.31 4.31
C VAL A 83 2.07 10.54 3.43
N THR A 84 2.68 10.52 2.26
CA THR A 84 2.62 11.61 1.28
C THR A 84 1.77 11.20 0.07
N PRO A 85 1.20 12.15 -0.69
CA PRO A 85 0.58 11.82 -1.96
C PRO A 85 1.55 11.05 -2.86
N LEU A 86 1.07 10.02 -3.56
CA LEU A 86 1.89 9.26 -4.49
C LEU A 86 2.29 10.17 -5.67
N PRO A 87 3.60 10.39 -5.92
CA PRO A 87 4.04 11.22 -7.04
C PRO A 87 3.62 10.57 -8.37
N ARG A 88 3.11 11.38 -9.29
CA ARG A 88 2.87 10.90 -10.65
C ARG A 88 4.21 10.73 -11.37
N PRO A 89 4.48 9.54 -11.94
CA PRO A 89 5.69 9.34 -12.70
C PRO A 89 5.74 10.27 -13.92
N ASP A 90 6.91 10.82 -14.19
CA ASP A 90 7.17 11.65 -15.35
C ASP A 90 8.44 11.20 -16.10
N GLY A 91 8.68 11.70 -17.29
CA GLY A 91 9.89 11.44 -18.06
C GLY A 91 10.22 9.94 -18.21
N ALA A 92 11.42 9.55 -17.79
CA ALA A 92 11.87 8.16 -17.85
C ALA A 92 11.09 7.24 -16.90
N MET A 93 10.59 7.78 -15.79
CA MET A 93 9.85 7.02 -14.78
C MET A 93 8.46 6.59 -15.28
N ALA A 94 7.85 7.33 -16.21
CA ALA A 94 6.55 7.00 -16.81
C ALA A 94 6.65 5.96 -17.93
N ARG A 95 7.86 5.67 -18.43
CA ARG A 95 8.09 4.72 -19.52
C ARG A 95 8.36 3.31 -18.98
N PRO A 96 8.17 2.24 -19.78
CA PRO A 96 8.59 0.90 -19.42
C PRO A 96 10.05 0.87 -18.97
N MET A 97 10.35 0.02 -17.98
CA MET A 97 11.69 -0.10 -17.43
C MET A 97 12.71 -0.51 -18.50
N THR A 98 13.84 0.15 -18.49
CA THR A 98 14.99 -0.15 -19.35
C THR A 98 16.16 -0.66 -18.53
N PHE A 99 17.02 -1.46 -19.17
CA PHE A 99 18.18 -2.09 -18.55
C PHE A 99 19.45 -1.66 -19.27
N GLU A 100 20.37 -1.02 -18.56
CA GLU A 100 21.66 -0.57 -19.10
C GLU A 100 22.80 -1.06 -18.19
N LEU A 101 23.73 -1.84 -18.76
CA LEU A 101 24.91 -2.27 -18.01
C LEU A 101 26.00 -1.19 -18.13
N VAL A 102 26.39 -0.66 -16.99
CA VAL A 102 27.47 0.33 -16.87
C VAL A 102 28.70 -0.25 -16.16
N GLY A 103 29.75 0.54 -16.03
CA GLY A 103 31.00 0.12 -15.40
C GLY A 103 30.79 -0.50 -14.00
N GLY A 104 31.69 -1.41 -13.63
CA GLY A 104 31.63 -2.09 -12.31
C GLY A 104 30.55 -3.15 -12.16
N GLY A 105 29.97 -3.63 -13.25
CA GLY A 105 28.91 -4.66 -13.22
C GLY A 105 27.58 -4.16 -12.68
N ARG A 106 27.30 -2.88 -12.83
CA ARG A 106 26.07 -2.23 -12.40
C ARG A 106 25.04 -2.23 -13.51
N LEU A 107 23.91 -2.90 -13.32
CA LEU A 107 22.77 -2.89 -14.25
C LEU A 107 21.76 -1.83 -13.79
N LEU A 108 21.70 -0.72 -14.49
CA LEU A 108 20.69 0.32 -14.23
C LEU A 108 19.34 -0.17 -14.71
N ALA A 109 18.35 -0.19 -13.82
CA ALA A 109 16.96 -0.56 -14.06
C ALA A 109 16.08 0.66 -13.78
N THR A 110 15.73 1.42 -14.83
CA THR A 110 15.04 2.70 -14.71
C THR A 110 13.70 2.68 -15.43
N GLY A 111 12.62 3.07 -14.75
CA GLY A 111 11.26 3.18 -15.30
C GLY A 111 10.23 2.34 -14.60
N THR A 112 9.04 2.27 -15.19
CA THR A 112 7.88 1.54 -14.66
C THR A 112 8.04 0.03 -14.88
N ILE A 113 7.72 -0.76 -13.87
CA ILE A 113 7.64 -2.23 -13.96
C ILE A 113 6.34 -2.60 -14.69
N THR A 114 6.38 -2.65 -16.02
CA THR A 114 5.22 -3.01 -16.84
C THR A 114 5.00 -4.52 -16.87
N PRO A 115 3.77 -5.01 -17.14
CA PRO A 115 3.54 -6.44 -17.35
C PRO A 115 4.47 -7.01 -18.43
N GLY A 116 5.12 -8.15 -18.14
CA GLY A 116 6.08 -8.83 -19.04
C GLY A 116 7.52 -8.32 -18.93
N ILE A 117 7.81 -7.28 -18.15
CA ILE A 117 9.17 -6.73 -18.03
C ILE A 117 10.16 -7.70 -17.36
N SER A 118 9.67 -8.63 -16.56
CA SER A 118 10.49 -9.67 -15.95
C SER A 118 11.14 -10.61 -16.96
N GLU A 119 10.52 -10.84 -18.10
CA GLU A 119 11.10 -11.62 -19.21
C GLU A 119 12.27 -10.86 -19.86
N SER A 120 12.11 -9.56 -20.09
CA SER A 120 13.18 -8.69 -20.59
C SER A 120 14.36 -8.63 -19.62
N PHE A 121 14.09 -8.54 -18.33
CA PHE A 121 15.12 -8.61 -17.30
C PHE A 121 15.84 -9.98 -17.30
N ALA A 122 15.11 -11.08 -17.41
CA ALA A 122 15.68 -12.41 -17.47
C ALA A 122 16.58 -12.60 -18.71
N ALA A 123 16.17 -12.06 -19.86
CA ALA A 123 16.95 -12.09 -21.08
C ALA A 123 18.27 -11.27 -20.92
N GLU A 124 18.22 -10.07 -20.33
CA GLU A 124 19.42 -9.28 -20.02
C GLU A 124 20.33 -10.00 -19.02
N ALA A 125 19.74 -10.61 -17.97
CA ALA A 125 20.49 -11.36 -16.99
C ALA A 125 21.14 -12.64 -17.59
N ALA A 126 20.50 -13.30 -18.54
CA ALA A 126 21.07 -14.44 -19.26
C ALA A 126 22.20 -14.00 -20.21
N LYS A 127 21.97 -12.93 -20.97
CA LYS A 127 22.95 -12.39 -21.92
C LYS A 127 24.24 -11.93 -21.27
N ARG A 128 24.16 -11.36 -20.07
CA ARG A 128 25.30 -10.74 -19.37
C ARG A 128 25.93 -11.66 -18.33
N GLY A 129 25.22 -12.70 -17.90
CA GLY A 129 25.71 -13.70 -16.95
C GLY A 129 26.27 -13.07 -15.66
N ASP A 130 27.45 -13.52 -15.27
CA ASP A 130 28.13 -13.09 -14.04
C ASP A 130 28.70 -11.66 -14.07
N HIS A 131 28.58 -10.95 -15.21
CA HIS A 131 29.01 -9.55 -15.29
C HIS A 131 28.10 -8.61 -14.48
N ILE A 132 26.84 -9.02 -14.19
CA ILE A 132 25.94 -8.22 -13.35
C ILE A 132 26.26 -8.52 -11.88
N LYS A 133 26.78 -7.52 -11.17
CA LYS A 133 27.06 -7.59 -9.73
C LYS A 133 25.99 -6.90 -8.89
N THR A 134 25.42 -5.83 -9.42
CA THR A 134 24.43 -4.99 -8.72
C THR A 134 23.35 -4.54 -9.67
N VAL A 135 22.08 -4.71 -9.29
CA VAL A 135 20.94 -4.05 -9.97
C VAL A 135 20.66 -2.74 -9.26
N VAL A 136 20.76 -1.64 -10.00
CA VAL A 136 20.54 -0.28 -9.52
C VAL A 136 19.13 0.15 -9.93
N LEU A 137 18.29 0.38 -8.95
CA LEU A 137 16.85 0.61 -9.13
C LEU A 137 16.51 2.09 -9.09
N ASN A 138 15.71 2.53 -10.07
CA ASN A 138 15.05 3.83 -10.07
C ASN A 138 13.66 3.68 -10.72
N SER A 139 12.63 3.42 -9.90
CA SER A 139 11.32 2.97 -10.39
C SER A 139 10.16 3.42 -9.51
N PRO A 140 9.04 3.86 -10.10
CA PRO A 140 7.81 4.12 -9.38
C PRO A 140 7.04 2.84 -9.03
N GLY A 141 7.53 1.66 -9.44
CA GLY A 141 6.83 0.39 -9.29
C GLY A 141 6.01 0.02 -10.53
N GLY A 142 4.93 -0.72 -10.34
CA GLY A 142 4.02 -1.22 -11.37
C GLY A 142 3.56 -2.66 -11.10
N SER A 143 3.77 -3.56 -12.06
CA SER A 143 3.35 -4.97 -11.96
C SER A 143 4.01 -5.68 -10.78
N VAL A 144 3.20 -6.14 -9.82
CA VAL A 144 3.66 -6.90 -8.65
C VAL A 144 4.21 -8.27 -9.06
N SER A 145 3.57 -8.94 -10.01
CA SER A 145 4.01 -10.27 -10.49
C SER A 145 5.41 -10.22 -11.09
N ASP A 146 5.67 -9.21 -11.91
CA ASP A 146 6.98 -9.01 -12.53
C ASP A 146 8.04 -8.61 -11.50
N ALA A 147 7.69 -7.74 -10.56
CA ALA A 147 8.58 -7.36 -9.47
C ALA A 147 9.02 -8.57 -8.62
N LEU A 148 8.08 -9.46 -8.29
CA LEU A 148 8.38 -10.71 -7.58
C LEU A 148 9.28 -11.63 -8.41
N ALA A 149 9.01 -11.79 -9.70
CA ALA A 149 9.81 -12.61 -10.61
C ALA A 149 11.25 -12.07 -10.73
N MET A 150 11.40 -10.76 -10.95
CA MET A 150 12.71 -10.11 -10.98
C MET A 150 13.46 -10.29 -9.67
N GLY A 151 12.79 -10.06 -8.53
CA GLY A 151 13.42 -10.20 -7.22
C GLY A 151 13.89 -11.62 -6.92
N ARG A 152 13.12 -12.65 -7.30
CA ARG A 152 13.53 -14.06 -7.17
C ARG A 152 14.77 -14.34 -8.04
N LEU A 153 14.78 -13.89 -9.29
CA LEU A 153 15.91 -14.07 -10.18
C LEU A 153 17.19 -13.38 -9.66
N ILE A 154 17.06 -12.18 -9.10
CA ILE A 154 18.16 -11.45 -8.43
C ILE A 154 18.72 -12.30 -7.28
N ARG A 155 17.85 -12.86 -6.45
CA ARG A 155 18.23 -13.70 -5.31
C ARG A 155 18.94 -14.98 -5.77
N ASP A 156 18.39 -15.67 -6.77
CA ASP A 156 18.93 -16.92 -7.29
C ASP A 156 20.32 -16.72 -7.92
N LYS A 157 20.51 -15.59 -8.60
CA LYS A 157 21.80 -15.22 -9.17
C LYS A 157 22.77 -14.55 -8.17
N LYS A 158 22.38 -14.41 -6.90
CA LYS A 158 23.18 -13.81 -5.82
C LYS A 158 23.64 -12.38 -6.14
N ILE A 159 22.85 -11.62 -6.85
CA ILE A 159 23.12 -10.24 -7.24
C ILE A 159 22.76 -9.30 -6.08
N ALA A 160 23.51 -8.21 -5.89
CA ALA A 160 23.18 -7.13 -4.98
C ALA A 160 22.13 -6.19 -5.60
N THR A 161 21.40 -5.43 -4.74
CA THR A 161 20.52 -4.36 -5.20
C THR A 161 20.88 -3.04 -4.54
N GLU A 162 20.66 -1.95 -5.28
CA GLU A 162 20.96 -0.61 -4.82
C GLU A 162 19.89 0.38 -5.28
N VAL A 163 19.54 1.32 -4.38
CA VAL A 163 18.87 2.57 -4.74
C VAL A 163 19.86 3.68 -4.49
N GLU A 164 20.33 4.32 -5.55
CA GLU A 164 21.34 5.39 -5.45
C GLU A 164 20.82 6.61 -4.70
N ALA A 165 21.74 7.47 -4.31
CA ALA A 165 21.45 8.73 -3.66
C ALA A 165 20.44 9.58 -4.44
N GLY A 166 19.35 9.99 -3.78
CA GLY A 166 18.28 10.79 -4.37
C GLY A 166 17.42 10.06 -5.41
N LYS A 167 17.60 8.75 -5.61
CA LYS A 167 16.78 7.93 -6.51
C LYS A 167 15.56 7.36 -5.77
N TYR A 168 14.64 6.81 -6.55
CA TYR A 168 13.30 6.46 -6.13
C TYR A 168 13.01 4.97 -6.37
N CYS A 169 12.46 4.29 -5.37
CA CYS A 169 12.00 2.91 -5.47
C CYS A 169 10.71 2.76 -4.66
N ALA A 170 9.57 2.84 -5.32
CA ALA A 170 8.27 2.86 -4.66
C ALA A 170 7.32 1.77 -5.15
N SER A 171 6.23 1.56 -4.42
CA SER A 171 5.14 0.64 -4.75
C SER A 171 5.63 -0.81 -4.83
N SER A 172 5.66 -1.44 -6.03
CA SER A 172 6.20 -2.78 -6.22
C SER A 172 7.74 -2.83 -6.38
N CYS A 173 8.41 -1.69 -6.59
CA CYS A 173 9.88 -1.65 -6.72
C CYS A 173 10.62 -2.20 -5.48
N PRO A 174 10.20 -1.95 -4.23
CA PRO A 174 10.81 -2.58 -3.05
C PRO A 174 10.79 -4.11 -3.07
N LEU A 175 9.88 -4.75 -3.82
CA LEU A 175 9.89 -6.20 -4.00
C LEU A 175 11.08 -6.64 -4.87
N VAL A 176 11.42 -5.89 -5.92
CA VAL A 176 12.64 -6.14 -6.72
C VAL A 176 13.88 -5.94 -5.84
N PHE A 177 13.92 -4.82 -5.09
CA PHE A 177 15.01 -4.47 -4.18
C PHE A 177 15.25 -5.56 -3.11
N ALA A 178 14.18 -6.14 -2.58
CA ALA A 178 14.23 -7.21 -1.57
C ALA A 178 14.98 -8.47 -2.04
N GLY A 179 15.01 -8.71 -3.35
CA GLY A 179 15.72 -9.85 -3.96
C GLY A 179 17.24 -9.79 -3.76
N GLY A 180 17.82 -8.62 -3.58
CA GLY A 180 19.26 -8.47 -3.38
C GLY A 180 19.79 -9.27 -2.21
N THR A 181 20.93 -9.98 -2.42
CA THR A 181 21.66 -10.63 -1.32
C THR A 181 22.31 -9.60 -0.41
N GLU A 182 22.74 -8.50 -0.99
CA GLU A 182 23.16 -7.29 -0.32
C GLU A 182 22.32 -6.13 -0.84
N ARG A 183 21.73 -5.36 0.06
CA ARG A 183 20.77 -4.29 -0.26
C ARG A 183 21.28 -2.96 0.26
N ARG A 184 21.48 -1.98 -0.63
CA ARG A 184 22.06 -0.67 -0.30
C ARG A 184 21.10 0.45 -0.68
N ALA A 185 21.00 1.46 0.17
CA ALA A 185 20.32 2.72 -0.10
C ALA A 185 21.27 3.87 0.12
N GLY A 186 21.41 4.72 -0.88
CA GLY A 186 22.20 5.94 -0.82
C GLY A 186 21.52 7.06 -0.03
N ASP A 187 22.23 8.15 0.21
CA ASP A 187 21.69 9.32 0.90
C ASP A 187 20.46 9.86 0.17
N LYS A 188 19.38 10.15 0.94
CA LYS A 188 18.11 10.65 0.41
C LYS A 188 17.48 9.73 -0.65
N ALA A 189 17.90 8.46 -0.72
CA ALA A 189 17.16 7.46 -1.51
C ALA A 189 15.75 7.30 -0.93
N VAL A 190 14.75 7.31 -1.80
CA VAL A 190 13.34 7.16 -1.40
C VAL A 190 12.93 5.71 -1.62
N ILE A 191 12.67 4.98 -0.54
CA ILE A 191 12.08 3.64 -0.57
C ILE A 191 10.73 3.73 0.12
N GLY A 192 9.65 3.41 -0.61
CA GLY A 192 8.30 3.60 -0.11
C GLY A 192 7.30 2.56 -0.58
N VAL A 193 6.28 2.36 0.22
CA VAL A 193 5.26 1.32 0.03
C VAL A 193 3.84 1.87 0.18
N HIS A 194 2.89 1.18 -0.40
CA HIS A 194 1.45 1.40 -0.25
C HIS A 194 0.67 0.11 -0.53
N GLN A 195 -0.66 0.15 -0.30
CA GLN A 195 -1.55 -0.98 -0.58
C GLN A 195 -1.46 -1.45 -2.04
N VAL A 196 -1.60 -2.76 -2.22
CA VAL A 196 -1.82 -3.32 -3.55
C VAL A 196 -3.18 -2.83 -4.06
N ALA A 197 -3.17 -2.09 -5.16
CA ALA A 197 -4.38 -1.79 -5.90
C ALA A 197 -4.63 -2.91 -6.93
N ALA A 198 -5.81 -3.50 -6.91
CA ALA A 198 -6.26 -4.30 -8.05
C ALA A 198 -6.45 -3.34 -9.25
N VAL A 199 -5.93 -3.71 -10.41
CA VAL A 199 -6.28 -2.99 -11.64
C VAL A 199 -7.74 -3.29 -11.90
N ALA A 200 -8.61 -2.29 -11.75
CA ALA A 200 -10.03 -2.44 -12.00
C ALA A 200 -10.25 -3.00 -13.42
N SER A 201 -10.79 -4.22 -13.49
CA SER A 201 -11.28 -4.76 -14.75
C SER A 201 -12.73 -4.29 -14.93
N ALA A 202 -13.07 -3.73 -16.07
CA ALA A 202 -14.40 -3.18 -16.35
C ALA A 202 -15.56 -4.17 -16.10
N ASN A 203 -15.27 -5.46 -15.95
CA ASN A 203 -16.23 -6.55 -15.74
C ASN A 203 -16.00 -7.34 -14.44
N ALA A 204 -15.07 -6.92 -13.55
CA ALA A 204 -14.84 -7.62 -12.29
C ALA A 204 -15.85 -7.19 -11.23
N MET A 205 -16.38 -8.16 -10.48
CA MET A 205 -17.18 -7.86 -9.31
C MET A 205 -16.28 -7.32 -8.18
N PRO A 206 -16.71 -6.34 -7.37
CA PRO A 206 -15.91 -5.79 -6.27
C PRO A 206 -15.37 -6.85 -5.29
N ARG A 207 -16.11 -7.94 -5.10
CA ARG A 207 -15.69 -9.06 -4.25
C ARG A 207 -14.47 -9.80 -4.84
N ASP A 208 -14.41 -9.95 -6.17
CA ASP A 208 -13.32 -10.62 -6.85
C ASP A 208 -12.03 -9.77 -6.78
N GLU A 209 -12.17 -8.44 -6.84
CA GLU A 209 -11.04 -7.51 -6.71
C GLU A 209 -10.40 -7.58 -5.30
N MET A 210 -11.22 -7.67 -4.26
CA MET A 210 -10.73 -7.83 -2.88
C MET A 210 -10.00 -9.17 -2.70
N ASP A 211 -10.56 -10.26 -3.21
CA ASP A 211 -9.94 -11.58 -3.17
C ASP A 211 -8.59 -11.60 -3.90
N VAL A 212 -8.50 -10.93 -5.05
CA VAL A 212 -7.26 -10.80 -5.82
C VAL A 212 -6.24 -9.99 -5.02
N ALA A 213 -6.62 -8.83 -4.48
CA ALA A 213 -5.74 -7.98 -3.68
C ALA A 213 -5.20 -8.71 -2.45
N GLN A 214 -6.03 -9.47 -1.73
CA GLN A 214 -5.61 -10.27 -0.58
C GLN A 214 -4.63 -11.38 -0.97
N ARG A 215 -4.88 -12.11 -2.07
CA ARG A 215 -3.97 -13.13 -2.59
C ARG A 215 -2.63 -12.56 -3.00
N ILE A 216 -2.62 -11.40 -3.67
CA ILE A 216 -1.38 -10.71 -4.04
C ILE A 216 -0.65 -10.27 -2.77
N SER A 217 -1.35 -9.68 -1.80
CA SER A 217 -0.78 -9.25 -0.52
C SER A 217 -0.12 -10.43 0.22
N ALA A 218 -0.79 -11.56 0.31
CA ALA A 218 -0.24 -12.77 0.93
C ALA A 218 1.02 -13.29 0.21
N ARG A 219 1.07 -13.21 -1.14
CA ARG A 219 2.26 -13.57 -1.92
C ARG A 219 3.43 -12.64 -1.64
N CYS A 220 3.19 -11.33 -1.58
CA CYS A 220 4.21 -10.33 -1.25
C CYS A 220 4.76 -10.54 0.16
N GLN A 221 3.88 -10.75 1.14
CA GLN A 221 4.26 -10.98 2.52
C GLN A 221 5.15 -12.23 2.67
N ARG A 222 4.76 -13.35 2.05
CA ARG A 222 5.56 -14.57 2.04
C ARG A 222 6.92 -14.34 1.41
N TYR A 223 6.95 -13.69 0.25
CA TYR A 223 8.18 -13.37 -0.45
C TYR A 223 9.13 -12.50 0.41
N LEU A 224 8.62 -11.45 1.05
CA LEU A 224 9.43 -10.59 1.92
C LEU A 224 10.02 -11.36 3.11
N GLY A 225 9.24 -12.28 3.70
CA GLY A 225 9.73 -13.21 4.73
C GLY A 225 10.85 -14.12 4.21
N GLU A 226 10.72 -14.70 3.01
CA GLU A 226 11.77 -15.49 2.35
C GLU A 226 13.05 -14.67 2.09
N MET A 227 12.91 -13.36 1.82
CA MET A 227 14.03 -12.43 1.63
C MET A 227 14.63 -11.92 2.94
N GLY A 228 14.09 -12.33 4.09
CA GLY A 228 14.56 -11.96 5.42
C GLY A 228 14.22 -10.53 5.83
N ILE A 229 13.20 -9.92 5.23
CA ILE A 229 12.69 -8.60 5.62
C ILE A 229 11.68 -8.77 6.75
N ASN A 230 11.75 -7.89 7.76
CA ASN A 230 10.75 -7.86 8.82
C ASN A 230 9.39 -7.51 8.24
N LEU A 231 8.38 -8.35 8.52
CA LEU A 231 7.04 -8.23 7.95
C LEU A 231 6.30 -6.95 8.41
N GLN A 232 6.79 -6.26 9.42
CA GLN A 232 6.30 -4.92 9.77
C GLN A 232 6.40 -3.95 8.58
N ALA A 233 7.39 -4.13 7.69
CA ALA A 233 7.47 -3.35 6.44
C ALA A 233 6.23 -3.53 5.56
N TRP A 234 5.64 -4.73 5.55
CA TRP A 234 4.41 -4.99 4.80
C TRP A 234 3.16 -4.49 5.51
N VAL A 235 3.16 -4.43 6.85
CA VAL A 235 2.08 -3.79 7.62
C VAL A 235 1.95 -2.32 7.20
N HIS A 236 3.06 -1.57 7.10
CA HIS A 236 3.05 -0.19 6.60
C HIS A 236 2.48 -0.08 5.17
N ALA A 237 2.76 -1.08 4.31
CA ALA A 237 2.15 -1.11 2.99
C ALA A 237 0.63 -1.28 3.06
N MET A 238 0.14 -2.22 3.88
CA MET A 238 -1.30 -2.49 4.01
C MET A 238 -2.08 -1.34 4.67
N GLU A 239 -1.44 -0.56 5.54
CA GLU A 239 -2.04 0.59 6.22
C GLU A 239 -2.06 1.85 5.35
N THR A 240 -1.26 1.90 4.27
CA THR A 240 -1.12 3.09 3.43
C THR A 240 -2.02 3.01 2.21
N PRO A 241 -2.98 3.94 2.02
CA PRO A 241 -3.86 3.96 0.86
C PRO A 241 -3.09 3.95 -0.47
N HIS A 242 -3.69 3.37 -1.52
CA HIS A 242 -3.03 3.15 -2.82
C HIS A 242 -2.62 4.45 -3.56
N ASP A 243 -3.23 5.58 -3.23
CA ASP A 243 -2.93 6.93 -3.76
C ASP A 243 -1.91 7.70 -2.91
N ARG A 244 -1.42 7.06 -1.86
CA ARG A 244 -0.42 7.59 -0.92
C ARG A 244 0.82 6.72 -0.92
N LEU A 245 1.90 7.25 -0.35
CA LEU A 245 3.16 6.55 -0.18
C LEU A 245 3.67 6.73 1.25
N PHE A 246 3.92 5.62 1.93
CA PHE A 246 4.68 5.59 3.17
C PHE A 246 6.17 5.47 2.81
N VAL A 247 6.97 6.45 3.23
CA VAL A 247 8.42 6.49 2.96
C VAL A 247 9.17 6.07 4.22
N PHE A 248 9.99 5.03 4.11
CA PHE A 248 10.84 4.55 5.21
C PHE A 248 11.96 5.54 5.52
N LYS A 249 12.20 5.76 6.81
CA LYS A 249 13.39 6.49 7.29
C LYS A 249 14.63 5.59 7.26
N PRO A 250 15.85 6.17 7.24
CA PRO A 250 17.09 5.39 7.21
C PRO A 250 17.26 4.40 8.37
N ASP A 251 16.76 4.75 9.56
CA ASP A 251 16.75 3.87 10.75
C ASP A 251 15.76 2.70 10.60
N GLU A 252 14.59 2.95 10.02
CA GLU A 252 13.59 1.92 9.73
C GLU A 252 14.07 0.97 8.63
N LEU A 253 14.72 1.49 7.58
CA LEU A 253 15.32 0.66 6.54
C LEU A 253 16.28 -0.39 7.11
N LYS A 254 17.03 -0.02 8.16
CA LYS A 254 17.97 -0.91 8.87
C LYS A 254 17.24 -1.83 9.85
N SER A 255 16.40 -1.27 10.72
CA SER A 255 15.73 -2.04 11.78
C SER A 255 14.75 -3.08 11.22
N LEU A 256 14.13 -2.80 10.07
CA LEU A 256 13.25 -3.72 9.36
C LEU A 256 14.01 -4.67 8.41
N ASN A 257 15.34 -4.61 8.40
CA ASN A 257 16.20 -5.40 7.50
C ASN A 257 15.85 -5.22 6.02
N ILE A 258 15.33 -4.04 5.63
CA ILE A 258 15.11 -3.66 4.23
C ILE A 258 16.48 -3.42 3.57
N VAL A 259 17.37 -2.70 4.25
CA VAL A 259 18.77 -2.48 3.87
C VAL A 259 19.67 -3.36 4.74
N THR A 260 20.65 -4.03 4.12
CA THR A 260 21.57 -4.95 4.79
C THR A 260 23.02 -4.46 4.82
N ALA A 261 23.35 -3.46 4.00
CA ALA A 261 24.71 -2.90 3.91
C ALA A 261 24.66 -1.36 3.86
N GLY A 262 25.75 -0.73 4.25
CA GLY A 262 25.90 0.72 4.11
C GLY A 262 25.87 1.17 2.64
N PRO A 263 25.71 2.48 2.36
CA PRO A 263 25.76 3.01 1.00
C PRO A 263 27.08 2.60 0.34
N ALA A 264 27.00 2.28 -0.97
CA ALA A 264 28.22 2.00 -1.74
C ALA A 264 29.10 3.25 -1.68
N GLN A 265 30.36 3.09 -1.27
CA GLN A 265 31.35 4.16 -1.40
C GLN A 265 31.45 4.49 -2.90
N GLN A 266 31.03 5.69 -3.27
CA GLN A 266 31.30 6.19 -4.62
C GLN A 266 32.81 6.16 -4.81
N ALA A 267 33.29 5.34 -5.73
CA ALA A 267 34.66 5.40 -6.15
C ALA A 267 34.92 6.83 -6.63
N LEU A 268 35.75 7.57 -5.91
CA LEU A 268 36.20 8.88 -6.37
C LEU A 268 36.74 8.72 -7.79
N PRO A 269 36.37 9.60 -8.74
CA PRO A 269 36.96 9.57 -10.06
C PRO A 269 38.47 9.62 -9.90
N PRO A 270 39.24 8.87 -10.70
CA PRO A 270 40.69 8.88 -10.58
C PRO A 270 41.17 10.32 -10.65
N SER A 271 41.88 10.73 -9.61
CA SER A 271 42.51 12.05 -9.54
C SER A 271 43.37 12.22 -10.79
N VAL A 272 42.98 13.17 -11.64
CA VAL A 272 43.83 13.57 -12.79
C VAL A 272 45.07 14.20 -12.20
N ALA A 273 46.19 13.46 -12.23
CA ALA A 273 47.48 13.99 -11.81
C ALA A 273 47.81 15.23 -12.67
N PRO A 274 48.26 16.32 -12.06
CA PRO A 274 48.59 17.53 -12.83
C PRO A 274 49.76 17.21 -13.77
N ALA A 275 49.53 17.50 -15.06
CA ALA A 275 50.59 17.35 -16.07
C ALA A 275 51.84 18.11 -15.66
N SER A 276 52.98 17.38 -15.51
CA SER A 276 54.26 17.94 -15.24
C SER A 276 54.67 18.87 -16.43
N LYS A 277 54.74 20.16 -16.16
CA LYS A 277 55.33 21.13 -17.08
C LYS A 277 56.81 20.82 -17.23
N THR A 278 57.21 20.17 -18.30
CA THR A 278 58.62 20.11 -18.74
C THR A 278 59.05 21.53 -19.14
N ARG A 279 59.98 22.09 -18.35
CA ARG A 279 60.71 23.30 -18.74
C ARG A 279 61.77 22.89 -19.74
N SER A 280 61.77 23.50 -20.91
CA SER A 280 62.91 23.65 -21.83
C SER A 280 63.78 24.81 -21.40
#